data_be56466517a5f03891ded6612dbadc58
#
_entry.id   be56466517a5f03891ded6612dbadc58
#
_cell.length_a   1.000
_cell.length_b   1.000
_cell.length_c   1.000
_cell.angle_alpha   90.00
_cell.angle_beta   90.00
_cell.angle_gamma   90.00
#
_symmetry.space_group_name_H-M   'P 1'
#
loop_
_entity.id
_entity.type
_entity.pdbx_description
1 polymer ?
#
loop_
_entity_poly.entity_id
_entity_poly.type
_entity_poly.pdbx_seq_one_letter_code
_entity_poly.pdbx_strand_id
1 'polypeptide(L)'
;MKQPKKIFTRMLINNWGGISHKMLEFHEYVNLFSGKSGSGKSTVMDAIQVVLYGSVSANFLNKAADDSKNKRSVLSYLRGAQKDGTANRGDVDFCSQIVLEIEDTATHIVTCVGAAFEVAKGDTDLKKYTYFSHSGRIPKDEYLENNVPYSIAQIRKLTEERSRSADNRGRGEVNKVYPSKEAYLYTLYGEIFGQVEQGRMITMEKSAIALKMTSGTGQFIRDYMFPKTKEDTVATISEQLGAYREIKERVEDLEKRIEMLDKIQVYDRELTNVRAEKVRTETVLKCIDIEENIIRLKGRESELESVEKEADEAKKEQKILQDELQTIRDERARVQAELNNSDYGKKEQELKDLEYRIALLADNSAQWRQIVKLSLIHI
;
A
#
# COMPACT_ATOMS: atom_id res chain seq x y z
N MET A 1 25.57 21.20 -15.03
CA MET A 1 24.56 20.39 -14.35
C MET A 1 24.49 20.86 -12.90
N LYS A 2 23.29 21.20 -12.38
CA LYS A 2 23.13 21.48 -10.93
C LYS A 2 23.37 20.19 -10.17
N GLN A 3 24.18 20.23 -9.10
CA GLN A 3 24.38 19.08 -8.26
C GLN A 3 23.04 18.65 -7.62
N PRO A 4 22.76 17.33 -7.52
CA PRO A 4 21.57 16.84 -6.86
C PRO A 4 21.53 17.31 -5.41
N LYS A 5 20.40 17.84 -4.99
CA LYS A 5 20.20 18.35 -3.63
C LYS A 5 18.90 17.80 -3.07
N LYS A 6 18.88 17.57 -1.77
CA LYS A 6 17.65 17.35 -1.01
C LYS A 6 17.26 18.68 -0.38
N ILE A 7 16.05 19.14 -0.68
CA ILE A 7 15.51 20.39 -0.17
C ILE A 7 14.22 20.14 0.62
N PHE A 8 14.01 20.93 1.66
CA PHE A 8 12.71 20.99 2.32
C PHE A 8 11.81 21.89 1.48
N THR A 9 10.62 21.40 1.13
CA THR A 9 9.64 22.16 0.35
C THR A 9 8.50 22.67 1.22
N ARG A 10 8.03 21.83 2.13
CA ARG A 10 6.94 22.18 3.06
C ARG A 10 7.11 21.56 4.43
N MET A 11 6.47 22.17 5.41
CA MET A 11 6.31 21.61 6.74
C MET A 11 4.88 21.77 7.20
N LEU A 12 4.33 20.70 7.72
CA LEU A 12 3.02 20.71 8.36
C LEU A 12 3.17 20.50 9.86
N ILE A 13 2.46 21.29 10.63
CA ILE A 13 2.39 21.19 12.07
C ILE A 13 0.92 21.11 12.49
N ASN A 14 0.53 20.02 13.12
CA ASN A 14 -0.77 19.81 13.73
C ASN A 14 -0.59 19.63 15.24
N ASN A 15 -1.23 20.47 16.04
CA ASN A 15 -1.25 20.39 17.50
C ASN A 15 0.13 20.34 18.19
N TRP A 16 1.03 21.24 17.84
CA TRP A 16 2.37 21.32 18.42
C TRP A 16 2.63 22.65 19.12
N GLY A 17 2.97 22.64 20.39
CA GLY A 17 3.12 23.84 21.19
C GLY A 17 1.86 24.71 21.16
N GLY A 18 2.00 26.00 20.90
CA GLY A 18 0.88 26.91 20.69
C GLY A 18 0.23 26.85 19.32
N ILE A 19 0.71 26.00 18.40
CA ILE A 19 0.23 25.90 17.03
C ILE A 19 -0.80 24.79 16.94
N SER A 20 -2.02 25.11 16.52
CA SER A 20 -3.08 24.11 16.30
C SER A 20 -2.94 23.47 14.92
N HIS A 21 -2.78 24.29 13.90
CA HIS A 21 -2.60 23.85 12.51
C HIS A 21 -1.81 24.90 11.75
N LYS A 22 -0.76 24.50 11.04
CA LYS A 22 0.04 25.40 10.24
C LYS A 22 0.78 24.65 9.15
N MET A 23 0.56 25.06 7.89
CA MET A 23 1.41 24.72 6.76
C MET A 23 2.45 25.85 6.56
N LEU A 24 3.69 25.46 6.40
CA LEU A 24 4.81 26.34 6.07
C LEU A 24 5.41 25.91 4.74
N GLU A 25 5.68 26.85 3.87
CA GLU A 25 6.43 26.62 2.63
C GLU A 25 7.85 27.11 2.80
N PHE A 26 8.81 26.31 2.32
CA PHE A 26 10.23 26.63 2.40
C PHE A 26 10.78 27.02 1.03
N HIS A 27 11.60 28.05 1.03
CA HIS A 27 12.43 28.39 -0.10
C HIS A 27 13.72 27.55 -0.11
N GLU A 28 14.26 27.25 -1.28
CA GLU A 28 15.42 26.37 -1.47
C GLU A 28 16.67 26.78 -0.66
N TYR A 29 16.93 28.07 -0.54
CA TYR A 29 18.22 28.57 0.00
C TYR A 29 18.09 29.20 1.39
N VAL A 30 17.17 30.13 1.57
CA VAL A 30 17.06 30.91 2.80
C VAL A 30 15.62 31.07 3.21
N ASN A 31 15.34 30.76 4.46
CA ASN A 31 14.03 30.94 5.10
C ASN A 31 14.21 31.80 6.37
N LEU A 32 13.53 32.94 6.43
CA LEU A 32 13.62 33.84 7.57
C LEU A 32 12.33 33.80 8.39
N PHE A 33 12.44 33.37 9.65
CA PHE A 33 11.36 33.42 10.60
C PHE A 33 11.45 34.70 11.45
N SER A 34 10.57 35.67 11.15
CA SER A 34 10.52 36.94 11.85
C SER A 34 9.22 37.05 12.65
N GLY A 35 9.22 37.78 13.74
CA GLY A 35 8.04 38.04 14.56
C GLY A 35 8.38 38.42 16.00
N LYS A 36 7.38 38.89 16.75
CA LYS A 36 7.48 39.28 18.17
C LYS A 36 7.87 38.06 19.04
N SER A 37 8.36 38.32 20.26
CA SER A 37 8.54 37.26 21.26
C SER A 37 7.21 36.52 21.50
N GLY A 38 7.25 35.19 21.57
CA GLY A 38 6.04 34.36 21.72
C GLY A 38 5.29 34.05 20.44
N SER A 39 5.73 34.54 19.26
CA SER A 39 5.04 34.26 17.98
C SER A 39 5.21 32.84 17.41
N GLY A 40 5.88 31.94 18.14
CA GLY A 40 6.03 30.54 17.74
C GLY A 40 7.30 30.22 16.91
N LYS A 41 8.24 31.16 16.73
CA LYS A 41 9.49 30.92 15.97
C LYS A 41 10.27 29.73 16.53
N SER A 42 10.52 29.71 17.84
CA SER A 42 11.22 28.59 18.50
C SER A 42 10.40 27.30 18.43
N THR A 43 9.06 27.40 18.46
CA THR A 43 8.15 26.26 18.33
C THR A 43 8.31 25.54 17.00
N VAL A 44 8.47 26.29 15.91
CA VAL A 44 8.76 25.74 14.57
C VAL A 44 10.13 25.08 14.53
N MET A 45 11.15 25.73 15.10
CA MET A 45 12.51 25.16 15.16
C MET A 45 12.55 23.87 15.99
N ASP A 46 11.86 23.85 17.15
CA ASP A 46 11.74 22.65 17.97
C ASP A 46 11.03 21.52 17.23
N ALA A 47 10.01 21.84 16.42
CA ALA A 47 9.32 20.86 15.60
C ALA A 47 10.24 20.24 14.54
N ILE A 48 11.05 21.04 13.85
CA ILE A 48 12.07 20.55 12.91
C ILE A 48 13.05 19.62 13.63
N GLN A 49 13.53 20.01 14.80
CA GLN A 49 14.49 19.19 15.57
C GLN A 49 13.90 17.84 15.99
N VAL A 50 12.66 17.78 16.41
CA VAL A 50 12.00 16.52 16.77
C VAL A 50 12.03 15.53 15.61
N VAL A 51 11.76 16.00 14.40
CA VAL A 51 11.78 15.15 13.21
C VAL A 51 13.22 14.78 12.84
N LEU A 52 14.14 15.73 12.79
CA LEU A 52 15.50 15.47 12.34
C LEU A 52 16.34 14.68 13.36
N TYR A 53 16.15 14.90 14.66
CA TYR A 53 16.90 14.15 15.68
C TYR A 53 16.23 12.83 16.08
N GLY A 54 14.98 12.62 15.65
CA GLY A 54 14.21 11.47 16.08
C GLY A 54 14.13 11.41 17.63
N SER A 55 14.05 12.54 18.31
CA SER A 55 14.12 12.60 19.76
C SER A 55 12.98 13.42 20.36
N VAL A 56 12.32 12.82 21.33
CA VAL A 56 11.28 13.44 22.15
C VAL A 56 11.81 13.86 23.53
N SER A 57 13.13 13.97 23.68
CA SER A 57 13.72 14.37 24.94
C SER A 57 13.61 15.88 25.16
N ALA A 58 13.13 16.27 26.33
CA ALA A 58 13.07 17.67 26.74
C ALA A 58 14.43 18.40 26.70
N ASN A 59 15.54 17.68 26.70
CA ASN A 59 16.89 18.24 26.60
C ASN A 59 17.18 18.89 25.25
N PHE A 60 16.42 18.57 24.22
CA PHE A 60 16.58 19.13 22.86
C PHE A 60 15.62 20.30 22.62
N LEU A 61 14.52 20.36 23.33
CA LEU A 61 13.53 21.42 23.23
C LEU A 61 13.94 22.63 24.06
N ASN A 62 13.67 23.83 23.58
CA ASN A 62 13.88 25.11 24.30
C ASN A 62 15.33 25.47 24.64
N LYS A 63 16.32 25.08 23.87
CA LYS A 63 17.70 25.57 24.06
C LYS A 63 17.86 27.08 23.83
N ALA A 64 16.90 27.71 23.19
CA ALA A 64 16.89 29.16 23.00
C ALA A 64 16.45 29.93 24.28
N ALA A 65 15.85 29.27 25.27
CA ALA A 65 15.54 29.85 26.54
C ALA A 65 16.62 29.45 27.56
N ASP A 66 17.45 30.39 27.96
CA ASP A 66 18.58 30.25 28.87
C ASP A 66 18.23 29.81 30.33
N ASP A 67 17.01 29.32 30.53
CA ASP A 67 16.52 28.87 31.82
C ASP A 67 16.75 27.36 32.00
N SER A 68 17.95 27.03 32.48
CA SER A 68 18.37 25.68 32.86
C SER A 68 17.53 25.05 34.01
N LYS A 69 16.63 25.80 34.61
CA LYS A 69 15.85 25.41 35.82
C LYS A 69 14.45 24.86 35.54
N ASN A 70 13.87 25.09 34.34
CA ASN A 70 12.50 24.64 34.04
C ASN A 70 12.47 23.91 32.68
N LYS A 71 13.00 22.69 32.60
CA LYS A 71 12.84 21.82 31.46
C LYS A 71 11.38 21.36 31.38
N ARG A 72 10.64 21.87 30.39
CA ARG A 72 9.27 21.41 30.09
C ARG A 72 9.32 20.00 29.56
N SER A 73 8.45 19.12 30.05
CA SER A 73 8.27 17.82 29.43
C SER A 73 7.72 17.97 28.00
N VAL A 74 7.99 17.00 27.13
CA VAL A 74 7.43 17.01 25.76
C VAL A 74 5.91 16.99 25.79
N LEU A 75 5.31 16.28 26.73
CA LEU A 75 3.87 16.27 26.94
C LEU A 75 3.32 17.67 27.28
N SER A 76 3.98 18.38 28.22
CA SER A 76 3.64 19.76 28.53
C SER A 76 3.74 20.68 27.33
N TYR A 77 4.74 20.44 26.48
CA TYR A 77 4.92 21.16 25.23
C TYR A 77 3.80 20.84 24.22
N LEU A 78 3.47 19.56 24.02
CA LEU A 78 2.37 19.12 23.17
C LEU A 78 1.03 19.72 23.60
N ARG A 79 0.75 19.77 24.89
CA ARG A 79 -0.45 20.44 25.47
C ARG A 79 -0.43 21.96 25.28
N GLY A 80 0.71 22.53 24.91
CA GLY A 80 0.88 23.97 24.75
C GLY A 80 0.79 24.69 26.11
N ALA A 81 1.38 24.07 27.14
CA ALA A 81 1.39 24.66 28.49
C ALA A 81 2.13 25.98 28.50
N GLN A 82 1.55 26.98 29.16
CA GLN A 82 2.09 28.33 29.35
C GLN A 82 2.74 28.47 30.72
N LYS A 83 3.47 29.56 30.94
CA LYS A 83 4.15 29.83 32.23
C LYS A 83 3.18 30.08 33.37
N ASP A 84 1.97 30.51 33.06
CA ASP A 84 0.88 30.79 34.02
C ASP A 84 0.10 29.52 34.45
N GLY A 85 0.51 28.35 33.99
CA GLY A 85 -0.15 27.08 34.27
C GLY A 85 -1.33 26.74 33.36
N THR A 86 -1.71 27.64 32.45
CA THR A 86 -2.71 27.34 31.43
C THR A 86 -2.11 26.49 30.30
N ALA A 87 -2.95 25.76 29.58
CA ALA A 87 -2.54 24.97 28.43
C ALA A 87 -3.54 25.13 27.27
N ASN A 88 -3.04 25.31 26.08
CA ASN A 88 -3.89 25.50 24.88
C ASN A 88 -4.83 24.31 24.64
N ARG A 89 -4.40 23.09 24.97
CA ARG A 89 -5.15 21.85 24.74
C ARG A 89 -5.60 21.16 26.04
N GLY A 90 -5.36 21.73 27.18
CA GLY A 90 -5.84 21.19 28.47
C GLY A 90 -5.58 19.69 28.70
N ASP A 91 -6.41 19.09 29.55
CA ASP A 91 -6.35 17.64 29.82
C ASP A 91 -7.44 16.91 29.03
N VAL A 92 -7.20 16.77 27.72
CA VAL A 92 -8.09 16.11 26.74
C VAL A 92 -7.29 15.17 25.87
N ASP A 93 -8.00 14.25 25.22
CA ASP A 93 -7.42 13.38 24.18
C ASP A 93 -7.15 14.21 22.92
N PHE A 94 -5.97 14.08 22.34
CA PHE A 94 -5.66 14.67 21.05
C PHE A 94 -4.50 13.97 20.36
N CYS A 95 -4.45 14.12 19.03
CA CYS A 95 -3.33 13.72 18.21
C CYS A 95 -2.54 14.93 17.74
N SER A 96 -1.26 14.74 17.47
CA SER A 96 -0.35 15.76 16.96
C SER A 96 0.55 15.17 15.91
N GLN A 97 0.84 15.94 14.87
CA GLN A 97 1.83 15.53 13.85
C GLN A 97 2.73 16.70 13.49
N ILE A 98 3.96 16.34 13.19
CA ILE A 98 4.95 17.22 12.58
C ILE A 98 5.47 16.50 11.36
N VAL A 99 5.34 17.11 10.19
CA VAL A 99 5.73 16.48 8.91
C VAL A 99 6.59 17.44 8.11
N LEU A 100 7.73 16.95 7.63
CA LEU A 100 8.60 17.64 6.67
C LEU A 100 8.48 16.98 5.31
N GLU A 101 8.26 17.78 4.28
CA GLU A 101 8.27 17.35 2.88
C GLU A 101 9.65 17.66 2.29
N ILE A 102 10.29 16.63 1.73
CA ILE A 102 11.64 16.67 1.18
C ILE A 102 11.55 16.33 -0.30
N GLU A 103 12.14 17.16 -1.16
CA GLU A 103 12.24 16.92 -2.59
C GLU A 103 13.67 16.74 -3.02
N ASP A 104 13.93 15.71 -3.81
CA ASP A 104 15.20 15.53 -4.52
C ASP A 104 15.15 16.32 -5.83
N THR A 105 16.02 17.31 -5.96
CA THR A 105 16.03 18.21 -7.13
C THR A 105 16.46 17.54 -8.43
N ALA A 106 17.10 16.39 -8.38
CA ALA A 106 17.55 15.65 -9.56
C ALA A 106 16.49 14.68 -10.08
N THR A 107 15.77 14.01 -9.18
CA THR A 107 14.79 12.99 -9.52
C THR A 107 13.35 13.49 -9.39
N HIS A 108 13.14 14.65 -8.79
CA HIS A 108 11.84 15.21 -8.40
C HIS A 108 11.01 14.27 -7.50
N ILE A 109 11.71 13.34 -6.85
CA ILE A 109 11.08 12.44 -5.90
C ILE A 109 10.80 13.22 -4.62
N VAL A 110 9.55 13.16 -4.19
CA VAL A 110 9.11 13.78 -2.94
C VAL A 110 8.87 12.70 -1.90
N THR A 111 9.37 12.95 -0.69
CA THR A 111 9.21 12.07 0.46
C THR A 111 8.80 12.92 1.67
N CYS A 112 7.78 12.49 2.37
CA CYS A 112 7.40 13.06 3.65
C CYS A 112 8.00 12.24 4.79
N VAL A 113 8.53 12.93 5.79
CA VAL A 113 9.03 12.35 7.04
C VAL A 113 8.40 13.07 8.21
N GLY A 114 8.04 12.36 9.26
CA GLY A 114 7.35 13.01 10.36
C GLY A 114 7.35 12.23 11.66
N ALA A 115 6.84 12.91 12.69
CA ALA A 115 6.54 12.36 13.99
C ALA A 115 5.04 12.51 14.28
N ALA A 116 4.45 11.48 14.82
CA ALA A 116 3.06 11.46 15.25
C ALA A 116 2.97 11.12 16.75
N PHE A 117 2.07 11.80 17.44
CA PHE A 117 1.88 11.69 18.88
C PHE A 117 0.40 11.47 19.18
N GLU A 118 0.10 10.60 20.13
CA GLU A 118 -1.22 10.46 20.73
C GLU A 118 -1.11 10.75 22.21
N VAL A 119 -1.88 11.71 22.68
CA VAL A 119 -1.96 12.11 24.07
C VAL A 119 -3.34 11.80 24.57
N ALA A 120 -3.42 11.01 25.65
CA ALA A 120 -4.68 10.72 26.32
C ALA A 120 -4.90 11.65 27.50
N LYS A 121 -6.18 11.84 27.85
CA LYS A 121 -6.57 12.50 29.06
C LYS A 121 -5.95 11.81 30.29
N GLY A 122 -5.41 12.57 31.22
CA GLY A 122 -4.74 12.04 32.41
C GLY A 122 -3.32 11.54 32.21
N ASP A 123 -2.76 11.61 30.99
CA ASP A 123 -1.36 11.25 30.78
C ASP A 123 -0.42 12.23 31.52
N THR A 124 0.50 11.67 32.28
CA THR A 124 1.57 12.43 32.99
C THR A 124 2.86 12.49 32.15
N ASP A 125 3.06 11.51 31.27
CA ASP A 125 4.21 11.40 30.38
C ASP A 125 3.77 11.02 28.96
N LEU A 126 4.63 11.28 27.98
CA LEU A 126 4.38 10.89 26.59
C LEU A 126 4.58 9.39 26.43
N LYS A 127 3.49 8.64 26.27
CA LYS A 127 3.50 7.18 26.16
C LYS A 127 3.42 6.70 24.73
N LYS A 128 2.69 7.40 23.86
CA LYS A 128 2.42 6.99 22.49
C LYS A 128 2.94 8.02 21.50
N TYR A 129 3.98 7.64 20.79
CA TYR A 129 4.51 8.39 19.67
C TYR A 129 5.20 7.46 18.69
N THR A 130 5.34 7.90 17.46
CA THR A 130 6.06 7.15 16.42
C THR A 130 6.63 8.10 15.39
N TYR A 131 7.61 7.60 14.66
CA TYR A 131 8.11 8.25 13.45
C TYR A 131 7.61 7.50 12.23
N PHE A 132 7.40 8.23 11.15
CA PHE A 132 6.92 7.65 9.90
C PHE A 132 7.54 8.35 8.71
N SER A 133 7.51 7.69 7.58
CA SER A 133 7.76 8.30 6.28
C SER A 133 6.84 7.71 5.23
N HIS A 134 6.63 8.46 4.16
CA HIS A 134 5.95 8.00 2.97
C HIS A 134 6.39 8.76 1.73
N SER A 135 6.26 8.13 0.59
CA SER A 135 6.49 8.74 -0.72
C SER A 135 5.36 9.70 -1.09
N GLY A 136 5.70 10.67 -1.91
CA GLY A 136 4.79 11.71 -2.39
C GLY A 136 4.62 12.88 -1.43
N ARG A 137 3.84 13.86 -1.86
CA ARG A 137 3.60 15.11 -1.13
C ARG A 137 2.70 14.91 0.09
N ILE A 138 2.70 15.90 0.98
CA ILE A 138 1.71 16.03 2.05
C ILE A 138 0.31 15.88 1.43
N PRO A 139 -0.55 14.99 1.95
CA PRO A 139 -1.88 14.76 1.41
C PRO A 139 -2.75 16.02 1.48
N LYS A 140 -3.78 16.11 0.63
CA LYS A 140 -4.65 17.30 0.52
C LYS A 140 -5.46 17.59 1.78
N ASP A 141 -5.76 16.55 2.55
CA ASP A 141 -6.45 16.65 3.85
C ASP A 141 -5.52 17.07 4.99
N GLU A 142 -4.19 17.25 4.70
CA GLU A 142 -3.20 17.72 5.67
C GLU A 142 -3.17 16.86 6.96
N TYR A 143 -3.40 15.54 6.80
CA TYR A 143 -3.55 14.54 7.87
C TYR A 143 -4.66 14.90 8.86
N LEU A 144 -5.74 15.50 8.38
CA LEU A 144 -6.92 15.84 9.16
C LEU A 144 -8.13 15.01 8.67
N GLU A 145 -8.86 14.43 9.60
CA GLU A 145 -10.18 13.88 9.37
C GLU A 145 -11.19 14.67 10.20
N ASN A 146 -12.14 15.34 9.55
CA ASN A 146 -13.10 16.24 10.24
C ASN A 146 -12.43 17.28 11.15
N ASN A 147 -11.33 17.89 10.70
CA ASN A 147 -10.49 18.82 11.46
C ASN A 147 -9.78 18.23 12.68
N VAL A 148 -9.75 16.92 12.83
CA VAL A 148 -9.01 16.22 13.87
C VAL A 148 -7.75 15.61 13.26
N PRO A 149 -6.57 15.85 13.84
CA PRO A 149 -5.34 15.26 13.34
C PRO A 149 -5.35 13.73 13.42
N TYR A 150 -4.79 13.07 12.42
CA TYR A 150 -4.75 11.61 12.32
C TYR A 150 -4.13 10.95 13.55
N SER A 151 -4.70 9.83 13.94
CA SER A 151 -4.09 8.90 14.90
C SER A 151 -2.91 8.16 14.29
N ILE A 152 -2.08 7.54 15.11
CA ILE A 152 -0.97 6.67 14.66
C ILE A 152 -1.49 5.51 13.77
N ALA A 153 -2.69 5.00 14.08
CA ALA A 153 -3.32 3.96 13.28
C ALA A 153 -3.69 4.44 11.86
N GLN A 154 -4.20 5.67 11.73
CA GLN A 154 -4.51 6.28 10.43
C GLN A 154 -3.24 6.59 9.64
N ILE A 155 -2.17 7.07 10.29
CA ILE A 155 -0.85 7.24 9.67
C ILE A 155 -0.32 5.89 9.13
N ARG A 156 -0.45 4.81 9.91
CA ARG A 156 -0.05 3.47 9.46
C ARG A 156 -0.83 3.02 8.23
N LYS A 157 -2.15 3.21 8.24
CA LYS A 157 -3.00 2.90 7.09
C LYS A 157 -2.57 3.69 5.84
N LEU A 158 -2.32 4.99 5.99
CA LEU A 158 -1.82 5.84 4.90
C LEU A 158 -0.49 5.32 4.33
N THR A 159 0.48 4.97 5.20
CA THR A 159 1.78 4.45 4.75
C THR A 159 1.64 3.11 4.04
N GLU A 160 0.76 2.23 4.50
CA GLU A 160 0.45 0.95 3.84
C GLU A 160 -0.23 1.15 2.47
N GLU A 161 -1.18 2.07 2.37
CA GLU A 161 -1.84 2.41 1.11
C GLU A 161 -0.83 2.96 0.10
N ARG A 162 0.08 3.84 0.55
CA ARG A 162 1.17 4.37 -0.28
C ARG A 162 2.15 3.27 -0.72
N SER A 163 2.45 2.32 0.14
CA SER A 163 3.31 1.17 -0.20
C SER A 163 2.69 0.27 -1.27
N ARG A 164 1.37 0.14 -1.30
CA ARG A 164 0.62 -0.67 -2.28
C ARG A 164 0.40 0.03 -3.62
N SER A 165 0.55 1.34 -3.67
CA SER A 165 0.36 2.11 -4.90
C SER A 165 1.36 1.69 -5.99
N ALA A 166 0.89 1.61 -7.25
CA ALA A 166 1.70 1.19 -8.39
C ALA A 166 2.92 2.10 -8.61
N ASP A 167 2.77 3.40 -8.36
CA ASP A 167 3.83 4.41 -8.53
C ASP A 167 4.97 4.28 -7.50
N ASN A 168 4.74 3.50 -6.43
CA ASN A 168 5.67 3.33 -5.32
C ASN A 168 6.28 1.93 -5.25
N ARG A 169 6.09 1.09 -6.26
CA ARG A 169 6.71 -0.24 -6.34
C ARG A 169 8.23 -0.07 -6.33
N GLY A 170 8.89 -0.72 -5.39
CA GLY A 170 10.33 -0.60 -5.17
C GLY A 170 10.75 0.46 -4.12
N ARG A 171 9.82 1.26 -3.59
CA ARG A 171 10.05 2.23 -2.50
C ARG A 171 9.38 1.82 -1.18
N GLY A 172 9.09 0.55 -1.01
CA GLY A 172 8.39 0.02 0.18
C GLY A 172 9.09 0.33 1.50
N GLU A 173 10.42 0.47 1.47
CA GLU A 173 11.21 0.78 2.66
C GLU A 173 10.95 2.18 3.22
N VAL A 174 10.53 3.13 2.36
CA VAL A 174 10.21 4.50 2.76
C VAL A 174 8.78 4.65 3.27
N ASN A 175 7.84 3.80 2.82
CA ASN A 175 6.42 3.90 3.18
C ASN A 175 6.13 3.06 4.43
N LYS A 176 6.49 3.55 5.60
CA LYS A 176 6.30 2.80 6.86
C LYS A 176 6.23 3.68 8.10
N VAL A 177 5.67 3.10 9.13
CA VAL A 177 5.77 3.56 10.51
C VAL A 177 6.92 2.81 11.17
N TYR A 178 7.84 3.52 11.80
CA TYR A 178 9.07 2.94 12.33
C TYR A 178 8.88 2.36 13.72
N PRO A 179 9.39 1.15 13.98
CA PRO A 179 9.28 0.51 15.28
C PRO A 179 10.20 1.14 16.33
N SER A 180 11.29 1.78 15.90
CA SER A 180 12.25 2.42 16.79
C SER A 180 12.83 3.70 16.16
N LYS A 181 13.38 4.54 17.02
CA LYS A 181 14.11 5.74 16.64
C LYS A 181 15.31 5.43 15.73
N GLU A 182 16.06 4.39 16.06
CA GLU A 182 17.25 3.98 15.32
C GLU A 182 16.90 3.57 13.89
N ALA A 183 15.83 2.79 13.71
CA ALA A 183 15.32 2.41 12.39
C ALA A 183 14.88 3.64 11.58
N TYR A 184 14.23 4.60 12.22
CA TYR A 184 13.85 5.86 11.59
C TYR A 184 15.06 6.66 11.13
N LEU A 185 16.01 6.88 12.02
CA LEU A 185 17.20 7.68 11.71
C LEU A 185 18.09 7.01 10.64
N TYR A 186 18.18 5.69 10.68
CA TYR A 186 18.88 4.94 9.63
C TYR A 186 18.26 5.21 8.25
N THR A 187 16.94 5.12 8.12
CA THR A 187 16.27 5.42 6.85
C THR A 187 16.37 6.91 6.49
N LEU A 188 16.20 7.81 7.46
CA LEU A 188 16.25 9.26 7.23
C LEU A 188 17.62 9.70 6.68
N TYR A 189 18.70 9.32 7.37
CA TYR A 189 20.05 9.77 7.02
C TYR A 189 20.73 8.90 5.96
N GLY A 190 20.41 7.60 5.95
CA GLY A 190 20.98 6.66 4.97
C GLY A 190 20.30 6.72 3.60
N GLU A 191 18.97 6.69 3.58
CA GLU A 191 18.22 6.54 2.32
C GLU A 191 17.63 7.87 1.83
N ILE A 192 16.95 8.61 2.72
CA ILE A 192 16.20 9.81 2.31
C ILE A 192 17.14 10.97 2.05
N PHE A 193 18.11 11.24 2.94
CA PHE A 193 19.10 12.28 2.73
C PHE A 193 20.30 11.82 1.87
N GLY A 194 20.48 10.51 1.65
CA GLY A 194 21.54 9.99 0.80
C GLY A 194 22.88 9.88 1.50
N GLN A 195 22.98 9.04 2.53
CA GLN A 195 24.20 8.71 3.27
C GLN A 195 24.89 9.90 3.96
N VAL A 196 24.09 10.73 4.60
CA VAL A 196 24.60 11.81 5.46
C VAL A 196 25.00 11.23 6.81
N GLU A 197 26.19 11.62 7.30
CA GLU A 197 26.65 11.23 8.64
C GLU A 197 25.79 11.91 9.71
N GLN A 198 24.93 11.12 10.36
CA GLN A 198 23.96 11.58 11.35
C GLN A 198 24.60 12.39 12.48
N GLY A 199 25.69 11.87 13.07
CA GLY A 199 26.35 12.52 14.21
C GLY A 199 26.89 13.92 13.86
N ARG A 200 27.44 14.06 12.67
CA ARG A 200 27.98 15.32 12.16
C ARG A 200 26.84 16.31 11.86
N MET A 201 25.79 15.86 11.20
CA MET A 201 24.62 16.71 10.90
C MET A 201 23.96 17.24 12.17
N ILE A 202 23.71 16.38 13.15
CA ILE A 202 23.11 16.77 14.45
C ILE A 202 24.03 17.72 15.21
N THR A 203 25.38 17.52 15.15
CA THR A 203 26.32 18.41 15.81
C THR A 203 26.33 19.79 15.16
N MET A 204 26.36 19.86 13.86
CA MET A 204 26.28 21.13 13.11
C MET A 204 24.99 21.88 13.41
N GLU A 205 23.85 21.20 13.39
CA GLU A 205 22.55 21.79 13.64
C GLU A 205 22.40 22.29 15.09
N LYS A 206 22.84 21.50 16.08
CA LYS A 206 22.88 21.94 17.49
C LYS A 206 23.74 23.19 17.67
N SER A 207 24.85 23.27 16.97
CA SER A 207 25.78 24.40 17.02
C SER A 207 25.16 25.63 16.36
N ALA A 208 24.48 25.45 15.23
CA ALA A 208 23.79 26.54 14.52
C ALA A 208 22.67 27.15 15.36
N ILE A 209 21.89 26.33 16.10
CA ILE A 209 20.78 26.81 16.95
C ILE A 209 21.29 27.54 18.19
N ALA A 210 22.41 27.09 18.77
CA ALA A 210 23.03 27.72 19.94
C ALA A 210 23.89 28.92 19.57
N LEU A 211 23.84 29.40 18.33
CA LEU A 211 24.77 30.37 17.77
C LEU A 211 24.62 31.73 18.45
N LYS A 212 25.45 31.95 19.46
CA LYS A 212 25.85 33.29 19.91
C LYS A 212 27.03 33.71 19.05
N MET A 213 26.82 34.56 18.05
CA MET A 213 27.91 35.11 17.22
C MET A 213 28.85 36.04 18.02
N THR A 214 29.44 35.53 19.11
CA THR A 214 30.36 36.30 19.92
C THR A 214 31.79 36.30 19.38
N SER A 215 32.12 35.37 18.47
CA SER A 215 33.52 35.14 18.04
C SER A 215 33.77 35.40 16.54
N GLY A 216 32.83 35.98 15.83
CA GLY A 216 32.99 36.29 14.39
C GLY A 216 32.78 35.09 13.46
N THR A 217 32.31 35.39 12.22
CA THR A 217 31.88 34.38 11.22
C THR A 217 33.02 33.43 10.81
N GLY A 218 34.27 33.92 10.77
CA GLY A 218 35.44 33.11 10.37
C GLY A 218 35.83 32.04 11.40
N GLN A 219 35.63 32.32 12.70
CA GLN A 219 35.84 31.33 13.76
C GLN A 219 34.76 30.24 13.70
N PHE A 220 33.51 30.63 13.50
CA PHE A 220 32.41 29.70 13.35
C PHE A 220 32.61 28.73 12.19
N ILE A 221 33.02 29.25 11.02
CA ILE A 221 33.31 28.41 9.84
C ILE A 221 34.42 27.41 10.17
N ARG A 222 35.49 27.85 10.82
CA ARG A 222 36.60 26.98 11.23
C ARG A 222 36.18 25.90 12.23
N ASP A 223 35.39 26.27 13.23
CA ASP A 223 35.07 25.36 14.35
C ASP A 223 34.01 24.34 13.96
N TYR A 224 33.07 24.67 13.03
CA TYR A 224 31.91 23.84 12.72
C TYR A 224 31.83 23.32 11.28
N MET A 225 32.42 24.04 10.33
CA MET A 225 32.39 23.59 8.91
C MET A 225 33.66 22.87 8.48
N PHE A 226 34.81 23.19 9.07
CA PHE A 226 36.03 22.44 8.83
C PHE A 226 36.32 21.49 9.99
N PRO A 227 36.57 20.20 9.72
CA PRO A 227 36.99 19.27 10.77
C PRO A 227 38.30 19.81 11.38
N LYS A 228 38.35 19.86 12.72
CA LYS A 228 39.60 20.14 13.41
C LYS A 228 40.60 19.08 12.95
N THR A 229 41.64 19.50 12.27
CA THR A 229 42.77 18.65 11.93
C THR A 229 43.40 18.19 13.24
N LYS A 230 43.10 16.96 13.65
CA LYS A 230 43.92 16.30 14.65
C LYS A 230 45.27 16.05 14.02
N GLU A 231 46.33 16.15 14.83
CA GLU A 231 47.74 16.03 14.38
C GLU A 231 48.11 14.68 13.73
N ASP A 232 47.20 13.71 13.68
CA ASP A 232 47.33 12.44 12.97
C ASP A 232 46.71 12.47 11.56
N THR A 233 47.25 13.35 10.72
CA THR A 233 46.76 13.47 9.31
C THR A 233 46.95 12.19 8.51
N VAL A 234 47.97 11.39 8.76
CA VAL A 234 48.20 10.12 8.02
C VAL A 234 47.21 9.04 8.42
N ALA A 235 46.93 8.89 9.72
CA ALA A 235 45.91 7.94 10.21
C ALA A 235 44.52 8.32 9.73
N THR A 236 44.18 9.61 9.78
CA THR A 236 42.88 10.11 9.32
C THR A 236 42.69 9.94 7.79
N ILE A 237 43.73 10.17 7.00
CA ILE A 237 43.72 9.93 5.55
C ILE A 237 43.63 8.44 5.26
N SER A 238 44.31 7.58 6.01
CA SER A 238 44.22 6.13 5.87
C SER A 238 42.79 5.60 6.19
N GLU A 239 42.17 6.13 7.25
CA GLU A 239 40.80 5.80 7.63
C GLU A 239 39.78 6.29 6.59
N GLN A 240 39.97 7.52 6.07
CA GLN A 240 39.10 8.05 4.99
C GLN A 240 39.30 7.29 3.68
N LEU A 241 40.49 6.84 3.35
CA LEU A 241 40.75 5.97 2.20
C LEU A 241 40.15 4.58 2.39
N GLY A 242 40.12 4.04 3.62
CA GLY A 242 39.43 2.82 3.97
C GLY A 242 37.92 2.95 3.74
N ALA A 243 37.33 4.00 4.29
CA ALA A 243 35.93 4.30 4.12
C ALA A 243 35.55 4.54 2.62
N TYR A 244 36.41 5.21 1.87
CA TYR A 244 36.21 5.39 0.43
C TYR A 244 36.23 4.07 -0.33
N ARG A 245 37.14 3.15 0.03
CA ARG A 245 37.17 1.80 -0.59
C ARG A 245 35.92 1.01 -0.31
N GLU A 246 35.44 1.02 0.94
CA GLU A 246 34.17 0.37 1.29
C GLU A 246 32.97 0.95 0.52
N ILE A 247 32.89 2.26 0.39
CA ILE A 247 31.84 2.91 -0.40
C ILE A 247 31.96 2.51 -1.87
N LYS A 248 33.18 2.49 -2.41
CA LYS A 248 33.40 2.08 -3.80
C LYS A 248 32.97 0.63 -4.06
N GLU A 249 33.34 -0.30 -3.17
CA GLU A 249 32.92 -1.70 -3.25
C GLU A 249 31.40 -1.84 -3.17
N ARG A 250 30.74 -1.05 -2.30
CA ARG A 250 29.28 -1.01 -2.22
C ARG A 250 28.63 -0.47 -3.49
N VAL A 251 29.21 0.56 -4.09
CA VAL A 251 28.69 1.09 -5.37
C VAL A 251 28.80 0.04 -6.46
N GLU A 252 29.95 -0.64 -6.57
CA GLU A 252 30.16 -1.72 -7.53
C GLU A 252 29.19 -2.91 -7.31
N ASP A 253 28.87 -3.24 -6.04
CA ASP A 253 27.87 -4.27 -5.71
C ASP A 253 26.47 -3.81 -6.08
N LEU A 254 26.13 -2.55 -5.81
CA LEU A 254 24.84 -1.98 -6.19
C LEU A 254 24.67 -1.91 -7.72
N GLU A 255 25.70 -1.54 -8.46
CA GLU A 255 25.68 -1.56 -9.93
C GLU A 255 25.41 -2.96 -10.47
N LYS A 256 26.07 -3.99 -9.92
CA LYS A 256 25.79 -5.40 -10.27
C LYS A 256 24.35 -5.80 -9.95
N ARG A 257 23.83 -5.36 -8.80
CA ARG A 257 22.43 -5.64 -8.43
C ARG A 257 21.44 -4.95 -9.36
N ILE A 258 21.74 -3.71 -9.75
CA ILE A 258 20.92 -2.98 -10.75
C ILE A 258 20.91 -3.75 -12.07
N GLU A 259 22.07 -4.19 -12.57
CA GLU A 259 22.16 -4.99 -13.80
C GLU A 259 21.34 -6.30 -13.71
N MET A 260 21.38 -6.96 -12.54
CA MET A 260 20.56 -8.16 -12.32
C MET A 260 19.07 -7.85 -12.30
N LEU A 261 18.68 -6.75 -11.68
CA LEU A 261 17.27 -6.32 -11.63
C LEU A 261 16.76 -5.93 -13.02
N ASP A 262 17.58 -5.29 -13.84
CA ASP A 262 17.25 -4.97 -15.23
C ASP A 262 17.01 -6.26 -16.03
N LYS A 263 17.85 -7.28 -15.85
CA LYS A 263 17.64 -8.60 -16.47
C LYS A 263 16.33 -9.24 -16.00
N ILE A 264 16.03 -9.18 -14.70
CA ILE A 264 14.76 -9.68 -14.15
C ILE A 264 13.58 -8.94 -14.78
N GLN A 265 13.68 -7.62 -14.93
CA GLN A 265 12.63 -6.82 -15.55
C GLN A 265 12.39 -7.21 -17.03
N VAL A 266 13.47 -7.50 -17.76
CA VAL A 266 13.35 -8.01 -19.15
C VAL A 266 12.62 -9.36 -19.16
N TYR A 267 13.04 -10.30 -18.32
CA TYR A 267 12.38 -11.61 -18.22
C TYR A 267 10.93 -11.53 -17.75
N ASP A 268 10.59 -10.61 -16.85
CA ASP A 268 9.21 -10.41 -16.43
C ASP A 268 8.33 -9.91 -17.59
N ARG A 269 8.86 -9.01 -18.43
CA ARG A 269 8.15 -8.57 -19.65
C ARG A 269 7.97 -9.72 -20.64
N GLU A 270 9.02 -10.52 -20.88
CA GLU A 270 8.93 -11.69 -21.74
C GLU A 270 7.91 -12.70 -21.19
N LEU A 271 7.96 -12.99 -19.90
CA LEU A 271 7.01 -13.86 -19.23
C LEU A 271 5.56 -13.37 -19.36
N THR A 272 5.37 -12.06 -19.22
CA THR A 272 4.06 -11.43 -19.37
C THR A 272 3.54 -11.58 -20.80
N ASN A 273 4.41 -11.39 -21.80
CA ASN A 273 4.07 -11.59 -23.22
C ASN A 273 3.70 -13.04 -23.52
N VAL A 274 4.53 -13.99 -23.05
CA VAL A 274 4.28 -15.42 -23.25
C VAL A 274 2.99 -15.86 -22.55
N ARG A 275 2.69 -15.34 -21.34
CA ARG A 275 1.41 -15.59 -20.65
C ARG A 275 0.23 -15.05 -21.44
N ALA A 276 0.35 -13.86 -22.01
CA ALA A 276 -0.70 -13.27 -22.83
C ALA A 276 -0.93 -14.09 -24.12
N GLU A 277 0.15 -14.56 -24.75
CA GLU A 277 0.09 -15.42 -25.93
C GLU A 277 -0.54 -16.78 -25.59
N LYS A 278 -0.14 -17.38 -24.46
CA LYS A 278 -0.76 -18.61 -23.96
C LYS A 278 -2.26 -18.45 -23.78
N VAL A 279 -2.72 -17.40 -23.12
CA VAL A 279 -4.16 -17.13 -22.92
C VAL A 279 -4.87 -16.97 -24.26
N ARG A 280 -4.26 -16.27 -25.22
CA ARG A 280 -4.82 -16.14 -26.58
C ARG A 280 -4.97 -17.49 -27.26
N THR A 281 -3.90 -18.30 -27.23
CA THR A 281 -3.90 -19.63 -27.83
C THR A 281 -4.93 -20.55 -27.18
N GLU A 282 -5.01 -20.55 -25.83
CA GLU A 282 -6.03 -21.30 -25.10
C GLU A 282 -7.45 -20.85 -25.44
N THR A 283 -7.63 -19.54 -25.66
CA THR A 283 -8.95 -19.01 -26.08
C THR A 283 -9.29 -19.46 -27.49
N VAL A 284 -8.35 -19.40 -28.40
CA VAL A 284 -8.54 -19.90 -29.79
C VAL A 284 -8.88 -21.40 -29.80
N LEU A 285 -8.15 -22.20 -29.02
CA LEU A 285 -8.44 -23.63 -28.88
C LEU A 285 -9.87 -23.87 -28.37
N LYS A 286 -10.29 -23.13 -27.35
CA LYS A 286 -11.68 -23.23 -26.85
C LYS A 286 -12.71 -22.81 -27.90
N CYS A 287 -12.40 -21.79 -28.70
CA CYS A 287 -13.29 -21.38 -29.81
C CYS A 287 -13.39 -22.50 -30.87
N ILE A 288 -12.27 -23.16 -31.19
CA ILE A 288 -12.28 -24.29 -32.12
C ILE A 288 -13.12 -25.44 -31.56
N ASP A 289 -12.92 -25.79 -30.27
CA ASP A 289 -13.73 -26.82 -29.62
C ASP A 289 -15.23 -26.49 -29.63
N ILE A 290 -15.58 -25.21 -29.45
CA ILE A 290 -16.98 -24.75 -29.53
C ILE A 290 -17.49 -24.88 -30.97
N GLU A 291 -16.73 -24.48 -31.98
CA GLU A 291 -17.13 -24.59 -33.37
C GLU A 291 -17.26 -26.06 -33.80
N GLU A 292 -16.34 -26.94 -33.40
CA GLU A 292 -16.50 -28.37 -33.64
C GLU A 292 -17.77 -28.92 -32.99
N ASN A 293 -18.07 -28.50 -31.78
CA ASN A 293 -19.31 -28.91 -31.11
C ASN A 293 -20.56 -28.36 -31.82
N ILE A 294 -20.51 -27.11 -32.31
CA ILE A 294 -21.61 -26.53 -33.10
C ILE A 294 -21.84 -27.31 -34.41
N ILE A 295 -20.74 -27.65 -35.11
CA ILE A 295 -20.80 -28.47 -36.34
C ILE A 295 -21.41 -29.84 -36.02
N ARG A 296 -20.96 -30.46 -34.93
CA ARG A 296 -21.48 -31.76 -34.47
C ARG A 296 -22.95 -31.69 -34.09
N LEU A 297 -23.36 -30.61 -33.40
CA LEU A 297 -24.75 -30.35 -33.07
C LEU A 297 -25.60 -30.20 -34.32
N LYS A 298 -25.17 -29.38 -35.30
CA LYS A 298 -25.91 -29.21 -36.56
C LYS A 298 -26.05 -30.52 -37.32
N GLY A 299 -24.97 -31.33 -37.33
CA GLY A 299 -25.04 -32.68 -37.90
C GLY A 299 -26.08 -33.56 -37.21
N ARG A 300 -26.06 -33.53 -35.85
CA ARG A 300 -27.03 -34.28 -35.05
C ARG A 300 -28.47 -33.76 -35.19
N GLU A 301 -28.65 -32.45 -35.33
CA GLU A 301 -29.95 -31.84 -35.58
C GLU A 301 -30.52 -32.28 -36.96
N SER A 302 -29.65 -32.31 -37.97
CA SER A 302 -30.02 -32.80 -39.29
C SER A 302 -30.36 -34.31 -39.30
N GLU A 303 -29.55 -35.12 -38.57
CA GLU A 303 -29.90 -36.54 -38.34
C GLU A 303 -31.22 -36.72 -37.60
N LEU A 304 -31.41 -35.91 -36.56
CA LEU A 304 -32.64 -35.93 -35.77
C LEU A 304 -33.86 -35.58 -36.62
N GLU A 305 -33.76 -34.53 -37.45
CA GLU A 305 -34.81 -34.14 -38.37
C GLU A 305 -35.16 -35.25 -39.40
N SER A 306 -34.11 -35.97 -39.87
CA SER A 306 -34.34 -37.12 -40.77
C SER A 306 -35.06 -38.28 -40.05
N VAL A 307 -34.58 -38.58 -38.81
CA VAL A 307 -35.17 -39.65 -37.99
C VAL A 307 -36.58 -39.26 -37.52
N GLU A 308 -36.86 -37.99 -37.25
CA GLU A 308 -38.20 -37.53 -36.92
C GLU A 308 -39.15 -37.69 -38.14
N LYS A 309 -38.68 -37.36 -39.33
CA LYS A 309 -39.47 -37.59 -40.56
C LYS A 309 -39.77 -39.08 -40.77
N GLU A 310 -38.75 -39.92 -40.61
CA GLU A 310 -38.92 -41.38 -40.70
C GLU A 310 -39.87 -41.90 -39.61
N ALA A 311 -39.73 -41.35 -38.38
CA ALA A 311 -40.64 -41.71 -37.28
C ALA A 311 -42.08 -41.24 -37.50
N ASP A 312 -42.28 -40.08 -38.12
CA ASP A 312 -43.60 -39.59 -38.46
C ASP A 312 -44.22 -40.36 -39.63
N GLU A 313 -43.42 -40.78 -40.61
CA GLU A 313 -43.89 -41.69 -41.67
C GLU A 313 -44.25 -43.05 -41.10
N ALA A 314 -43.38 -43.59 -40.20
CA ALA A 314 -43.67 -44.84 -39.51
C ALA A 314 -44.92 -44.76 -38.58
N LYS A 315 -45.10 -43.62 -37.93
CA LYS A 315 -46.35 -43.39 -37.14
C LYS A 315 -47.59 -43.31 -37.98
N LYS A 316 -47.50 -42.67 -39.17
CA LYS A 316 -48.61 -42.65 -40.11
C LYS A 316 -48.91 -44.04 -40.60
N GLU A 317 -47.92 -44.80 -40.95
CA GLU A 317 -48.05 -46.19 -41.34
C GLU A 317 -48.61 -47.08 -40.20
N GLN A 318 -48.06 -46.87 -38.97
CA GLN A 318 -48.57 -47.51 -37.78
C GLN A 318 -50.04 -47.18 -37.51
N LYS A 319 -50.41 -45.90 -37.74
CA LYS A 319 -51.81 -45.50 -37.55
C LYS A 319 -52.75 -46.16 -38.56
N ILE A 320 -52.29 -46.22 -39.83
CA ILE A 320 -53.07 -46.98 -40.88
C ILE A 320 -53.19 -48.46 -40.49
N LEU A 321 -52.05 -49.06 -40.08
CA LEU A 321 -52.08 -50.45 -39.61
C LEU A 321 -52.87 -50.65 -38.33
N GLN A 322 -52.87 -49.63 -37.40
CA GLN A 322 -53.69 -49.65 -36.19
C GLN A 322 -55.18 -49.54 -36.50
N ASP A 323 -55.56 -48.69 -37.47
CA ASP A 323 -56.91 -48.54 -37.92
C ASP A 323 -57.39 -49.84 -38.61
N GLU A 324 -56.53 -50.48 -39.43
CA GLU A 324 -56.78 -51.80 -39.99
C GLU A 324 -56.82 -52.89 -38.87
N LEU A 325 -55.91 -52.84 -37.91
CA LEU A 325 -55.89 -53.71 -36.73
C LEU A 325 -57.13 -53.47 -35.84
N GLN A 326 -57.57 -52.19 -35.69
CA GLN A 326 -58.79 -51.88 -34.95
C GLN A 326 -60.04 -52.38 -35.66
N THR A 327 -60.08 -52.27 -36.98
CA THR A 327 -61.12 -52.92 -37.77
C THR A 327 -61.13 -54.45 -37.62
N ILE A 328 -59.97 -55.05 -37.60
CA ILE A 328 -59.76 -56.47 -37.32
C ILE A 328 -60.02 -56.81 -35.84
N ARG A 329 -59.68 -55.88 -34.87
CA ARG A 329 -59.98 -56.05 -33.44
C ARG A 329 -61.37 -55.81 -33.04
N ASP A 330 -62.03 -54.87 -33.70
CA ASP A 330 -63.51 -54.69 -33.51
C ASP A 330 -64.31 -55.93 -34.01
N GLU A 331 -63.81 -56.58 -35.02
CA GLU A 331 -64.30 -57.92 -35.37
C GLU A 331 -63.88 -58.98 -34.30
N ARG A 332 -62.71 -58.85 -33.68
CA ARG A 332 -62.20 -59.77 -32.64
C ARG A 332 -62.65 -59.39 -31.24
N ALA A 333 -62.93 -58.08 -30.95
CA ALA A 333 -63.33 -57.57 -29.63
C ALA A 333 -64.76 -57.95 -29.22
N ARG A 334 -65.56 -58.46 -30.13
CA ARG A 334 -66.74 -59.20 -29.75
C ARG A 334 -66.46 -60.51 -29.00
N VAL A 335 -65.15 -60.93 -29.01
CA VAL A 335 -64.78 -62.22 -28.45
C VAL A 335 -63.87 -62.07 -27.21
N GLN A 336 -63.24 -60.89 -26.99
CA GLN A 336 -62.22 -60.79 -25.99
C GLN A 336 -62.34 -59.56 -25.06
N ALA A 337 -63.57 -59.17 -24.74
CA ALA A 337 -63.86 -58.05 -23.83
C ALA A 337 -63.48 -58.30 -22.34
N GLU A 338 -62.90 -59.44 -22.00
CA GLU A 338 -62.74 -59.84 -20.60
C GLU A 338 -61.22 -59.93 -20.12
N LEU A 339 -60.32 -59.71 -20.98
CA LEU A 339 -58.88 -59.76 -20.52
C LEU A 339 -58.16 -58.41 -20.71
N ASN A 340 -58.05 -57.62 -19.67
CA ASN A 340 -56.87 -56.80 -19.43
C ASN A 340 -57.12 -55.46 -18.76
N ASN A 341 -56.97 -55.45 -17.50
CA ASN A 341 -56.81 -54.20 -16.74
C ASN A 341 -55.53 -54.17 -15.81
N SER A 342 -54.44 -54.86 -16.06
CA SER A 342 -53.34 -54.97 -15.10
C SER A 342 -51.94 -54.47 -15.52
N ASP A 343 -51.75 -54.25 -16.83
CA ASP A 343 -50.35 -53.99 -17.29
C ASP A 343 -50.01 -52.51 -17.60
N TYR A 344 -51.00 -51.68 -17.80
CA TYR A 344 -50.78 -50.28 -18.18
C TYR A 344 -50.33 -49.40 -16.99
N GLY A 345 -50.92 -49.64 -15.80
CA GLY A 345 -50.62 -48.85 -14.59
C GLY A 345 -49.21 -49.04 -14.05
N LYS A 346 -48.62 -50.21 -14.24
CA LYS A 346 -47.27 -50.51 -13.80
C LYS A 346 -46.21 -49.80 -14.66
N LYS A 347 -46.44 -49.72 -15.98
CA LYS A 347 -45.50 -49.04 -16.88
C LYS A 347 -45.52 -47.52 -16.75
N GLU A 348 -46.67 -46.92 -16.44
CA GLU A 348 -46.75 -45.50 -16.17
C GLU A 348 -46.03 -45.11 -14.88
N GLN A 349 -46.04 -45.97 -13.87
CA GLN A 349 -45.29 -45.76 -12.63
C GLN A 349 -43.76 -45.86 -12.85
N GLU A 350 -43.31 -46.82 -13.64
CA GLU A 350 -41.92 -46.96 -14.01
C GLU A 350 -41.35 -45.75 -14.79
N LEU A 351 -42.19 -45.18 -15.66
CA LEU A 351 -41.81 -43.99 -16.45
C LEU A 351 -41.66 -42.75 -15.56
N LYS A 352 -42.56 -42.55 -14.62
CA LYS A 352 -42.46 -41.48 -13.61
C LYS A 352 -41.24 -41.60 -12.72
N ASP A 353 -40.88 -42.82 -12.32
CA ASP A 353 -39.68 -43.10 -11.52
C ASP A 353 -38.41 -42.84 -12.32
N LEU A 354 -38.38 -43.11 -13.61
CA LEU A 354 -37.24 -42.79 -14.48
C LEU A 354 -37.08 -41.30 -14.73
N GLU A 355 -38.16 -40.56 -14.95
CA GLU A 355 -38.15 -39.10 -15.07
C GLU A 355 -37.65 -38.43 -13.80
N TYR A 356 -38.09 -38.90 -12.63
CA TYR A 356 -37.61 -38.41 -11.35
C TYR A 356 -36.10 -38.66 -11.16
N ARG A 357 -35.59 -39.83 -11.56
CA ARG A 357 -34.13 -40.14 -11.52
C ARG A 357 -33.30 -39.27 -12.46
N ILE A 358 -33.82 -38.95 -13.63
CA ILE A 358 -33.16 -38.04 -14.59
C ILE A 358 -33.07 -36.61 -14.04
N ALA A 359 -34.15 -36.11 -13.41
CA ALA A 359 -34.17 -34.80 -12.78
C ALA A 359 -33.17 -34.73 -11.62
N LEU A 360 -33.06 -35.74 -10.76
CA LEU A 360 -32.12 -35.85 -9.65
C LEU A 360 -30.66 -35.86 -10.14
N LEU A 361 -30.37 -36.57 -11.21
CA LEU A 361 -29.04 -36.62 -11.81
C LEU A 361 -28.63 -35.29 -12.46
N ALA A 362 -29.60 -34.57 -13.07
CA ALA A 362 -29.34 -33.23 -13.62
C ALA A 362 -29.04 -32.21 -12.52
N ASP A 363 -29.74 -32.27 -11.39
CA ASP A 363 -29.48 -31.39 -10.22
C ASP A 363 -28.11 -31.67 -9.59
N ASN A 364 -27.77 -32.92 -9.39
CA ASN A 364 -26.43 -33.33 -8.92
C ASN A 364 -25.32 -32.86 -9.88
N SER A 365 -25.55 -32.90 -11.19
CA SER A 365 -24.59 -32.41 -12.20
C SER A 365 -24.40 -30.91 -12.13
N ALA A 366 -25.46 -30.13 -11.86
CA ALA A 366 -25.40 -28.70 -11.66
C ALA A 366 -24.63 -28.33 -10.38
N GLN A 367 -24.86 -29.02 -9.27
CA GLN A 367 -24.12 -28.84 -8.02
C GLN A 367 -22.63 -29.16 -8.19
N TRP A 368 -22.28 -30.23 -8.89
CA TRP A 368 -20.89 -30.57 -9.21
C TRP A 368 -20.19 -29.47 -10.04
N ARG A 369 -20.86 -28.90 -11.03
CA ARG A 369 -20.33 -27.76 -11.81
C ARG A 369 -20.09 -26.53 -10.95
N GLN A 370 -20.91 -26.28 -9.94
CA GLN A 370 -20.76 -25.18 -8.99
C GLN A 370 -19.55 -25.41 -8.07
N ILE A 371 -19.36 -26.61 -7.55
CA ILE A 371 -18.22 -27.01 -6.69
C ILE A 371 -16.89 -26.90 -7.48
N VAL A 372 -16.84 -27.36 -8.71
CA VAL A 372 -15.66 -27.27 -9.57
C VAL A 372 -15.33 -25.81 -9.88
N LYS A 373 -16.33 -24.96 -10.07
CA LYS A 373 -16.14 -23.52 -10.30
C LYS A 373 -15.60 -22.79 -9.08
N LEU A 374 -15.99 -23.19 -7.87
CA LEU A 374 -15.47 -22.68 -6.61
C LEU A 374 -14.04 -23.17 -6.31
N SER A 375 -13.71 -24.41 -6.68
CA SER A 375 -12.38 -24.99 -6.53
C SER A 375 -11.31 -24.32 -7.42
N LEU A 376 -11.71 -23.82 -8.60
CA LEU A 376 -10.82 -23.11 -9.53
C LEU A 376 -10.55 -21.64 -9.14
N ILE A 377 -11.28 -21.09 -8.14
CA ILE A 377 -11.08 -19.73 -7.63
C ILE A 377 -10.04 -19.71 -6.48
N HIS A 378 -9.67 -20.86 -5.94
CA HIS A 378 -8.75 -21.00 -4.80
C HIS A 378 -7.36 -21.61 -5.15
N ILE A 379 -7.04 -21.75 -6.42
CA ILE A 379 -5.70 -22.03 -6.94
C ILE A 379 -5.22 -20.81 -7.73
#